data_d1a995d5bcff05bd963856be02e77a09
#
_entry.id   d1a995d5bcff05bd963856be02e77a09
#
_cell.length_a   1.000
_cell.length_b   1.000
_cell.length_c   1.000
_cell.angle_alpha   90.00
_cell.angle_beta   90.00
_cell.angle_gamma   90.00
#
_symmetry.space_group_name_H-M   'P 1'
#
loop_
_entity.id
_entity.type
_entity.pdbx_description
1 polymer ?
#
loop_
_entity_poly.entity_id
_entity_poly.type
_entity_poly.pdbx_seq_one_letter_code
_entity_poly.pdbx_strand_id
1 'polypeptide(L)'
;MKGILYKFISLFSVIRLYNIFIIIIAQYFTSIFILSIDSSASKVNFDFQLFLLILSSSIAIASGYIINNFYDYEKDLINKPVKSKIDRVVRKRTKLNLYISLNILCVFISYFVSLRAVLFFSIYIFLIWFYSHKLKRTLVV
;
A
#
# COMPACT_ATOMS: atom_id res chain seq x y z
N MET A 1 1.83 25.34 -11.88
CA MET A 1 2.06 24.89 -10.49
C MET A 1 0.79 24.32 -9.82
N LYS A 2 -0.36 24.99 -9.83
CA LYS A 2 -1.60 24.50 -9.19
C LYS A 2 -2.02 23.09 -9.65
N GLY A 3 -1.92 22.74 -10.94
CA GLY A 3 -2.31 21.42 -11.43
C GLY A 3 -1.45 20.24 -10.96
N ILE A 4 -0.16 20.45 -10.66
CA ILE A 4 0.75 19.44 -10.14
C ILE A 4 0.41 19.16 -8.66
N LEU A 5 0.20 20.21 -7.87
CA LEU A 5 -0.17 20.09 -6.46
C LEU A 5 -1.49 19.30 -6.29
N TYR A 6 -2.50 19.57 -7.12
CA TYR A 6 -3.77 18.84 -7.11
C TYR A 6 -3.59 17.34 -7.45
N LYS A 7 -2.66 16.99 -8.34
CA LYS A 7 -2.34 15.59 -8.65
C LYS A 7 -1.70 14.88 -7.46
N PHE A 8 -0.77 15.53 -6.73
CA PHE A 8 -0.18 14.98 -5.53
C PHE A 8 -1.22 14.77 -4.42
N ILE A 9 -2.07 15.76 -4.16
CA ILE A 9 -3.15 15.63 -3.17
C ILE A 9 -4.10 14.48 -3.54
N SER A 10 -4.43 14.35 -4.82
CA SER A 10 -5.25 13.24 -5.32
C SER A 10 -4.58 11.87 -5.10
N LEU A 11 -3.28 11.75 -5.40
CA LEU A 11 -2.54 10.51 -5.15
C LEU A 11 -2.50 10.16 -3.66
N PHE A 12 -2.24 11.12 -2.80
CA PHE A 12 -2.24 10.92 -1.34
C PHE A 12 -3.61 10.49 -0.81
N SER A 13 -4.69 11.03 -1.36
CA SER A 13 -6.06 10.60 -1.05
C SER A 13 -6.32 9.15 -1.48
N VAL A 14 -5.90 8.78 -2.70
CA VAL A 14 -6.05 7.42 -3.24
C VAL A 14 -5.29 6.39 -2.40
N ILE A 15 -4.03 6.68 -2.06
CA ILE A 15 -3.12 5.81 -1.31
C ILE A 15 -3.53 5.71 0.17
N ARG A 16 -4.35 6.65 0.67
CA ARG A 16 -4.72 6.76 2.10
C ARG A 16 -3.49 6.82 3.00
N LEU A 17 -2.59 7.77 2.74
CA LEU A 17 -1.31 7.95 3.44
C LEU A 17 -1.44 7.89 4.97
N TYR A 18 -2.50 8.43 5.52
CA TYR A 18 -2.77 8.39 6.96
C TYR A 18 -2.81 6.94 7.50
N ASN A 19 -3.50 6.04 6.80
CA ASN A 19 -3.58 4.64 7.23
C ASN A 19 -2.20 3.95 7.15
N ILE A 20 -1.42 4.24 6.10
CA ILE A 20 -0.06 3.69 5.95
C ILE A 20 0.83 4.15 7.11
N PHE A 21 0.75 5.43 7.49
CA PHE A 21 1.52 5.96 8.61
C PHE A 21 1.20 5.26 9.94
N ILE A 22 -0.08 5.02 10.22
CA ILE A 22 -0.51 4.26 11.41
C ILE A 22 0.06 2.84 11.38
N ILE A 23 0.04 2.18 10.22
CA ILE A 23 0.55 0.81 10.08
C ILE A 23 2.07 0.77 10.29
N ILE A 24 2.82 1.74 9.77
CA ILE A 24 4.26 1.87 10.00
C ILE A 24 4.55 1.95 11.51
N ILE A 25 3.86 2.84 12.22
CA ILE A 25 4.01 3.00 13.67
C ILE A 25 3.67 1.68 14.39
N ALA A 26 2.57 1.04 14.03
CA ALA A 26 2.16 -0.22 14.64
C ALA A 26 3.20 -1.33 14.42
N GLN A 27 3.79 -1.43 13.24
CA GLN A 27 4.84 -2.42 12.93
C GLN A 27 6.12 -2.17 13.75
N TYR A 28 6.54 -0.91 13.90
CA TYR A 28 7.68 -0.58 14.75
C TYR A 28 7.40 -0.91 16.22
N PHE A 29 6.26 -0.54 16.76
CA PHE A 29 5.90 -0.89 18.14
C PHE A 29 5.82 -2.40 18.35
N THR A 30 5.23 -3.14 17.42
CA THR A 30 5.19 -4.60 17.49
C THR A 30 6.60 -5.20 17.52
N SER A 31 7.51 -4.69 16.69
CA SER A 31 8.89 -5.15 16.68
C SER A 31 9.61 -4.85 17.99
N ILE A 32 9.43 -3.66 18.56
CA ILE A 32 10.12 -3.25 19.78
C ILE A 32 9.56 -3.98 21.01
N PHE A 33 8.24 -4.06 21.15
CA PHE A 33 7.62 -4.51 22.40
C PHE A 33 7.24 -5.99 22.43
N ILE A 34 7.06 -6.61 21.25
CA ILE A 34 6.61 -8.02 21.17
C ILE A 34 7.73 -8.93 20.68
N LEU A 35 8.48 -8.53 19.66
CA LEU A 35 9.46 -9.41 19.02
C LEU A 35 10.88 -9.27 19.59
N SER A 36 11.18 -8.22 20.33
CA SER A 36 12.52 -7.96 20.89
C SER A 36 12.71 -8.39 22.35
N ILE A 37 12.03 -9.44 22.79
CA ILE A 37 12.05 -9.90 24.18
C ILE A 37 13.48 -10.16 24.69
N ASP A 38 14.37 -10.67 23.81
CA ASP A 38 15.76 -11.01 24.15
C ASP A 38 16.80 -10.01 23.63
N SER A 39 16.39 -8.91 22.98
CA SER A 39 17.30 -7.92 22.41
C SER A 39 17.03 -6.52 22.94
N SER A 40 18.11 -5.70 23.08
CA SER A 40 17.93 -4.30 23.48
C SER A 40 17.08 -3.55 22.45
N ALA A 41 16.07 -2.82 22.90
CA ALA A 41 15.15 -2.04 22.04
C ALA A 41 15.89 -1.11 21.07
N SER A 42 17.08 -0.62 21.44
CA SER A 42 17.93 0.19 20.57
C SER A 42 18.47 -0.56 19.35
N LYS A 43 18.73 -1.87 19.45
CA LYS A 43 19.19 -2.69 18.32
C LYS A 43 18.08 -2.88 17.27
N VAL A 44 16.84 -3.03 17.72
CA VAL A 44 15.68 -3.20 16.85
C VAL A 44 15.35 -1.92 16.09
N ASN A 45 15.49 -0.75 16.74
CA ASN A 45 15.20 0.53 16.11
C ASN A 45 16.12 0.86 14.92
N PHE A 46 17.35 0.36 14.92
CA PHE A 46 18.34 0.59 13.85
C PHE A 46 18.56 -0.63 12.94
N ASP A 47 17.68 -1.62 13.00
CA ASP A 47 17.77 -2.78 12.12
C ASP A 47 17.34 -2.41 10.69
N PHE A 48 18.32 -2.41 9.78
CA PHE A 48 18.12 -2.09 8.38
C PHE A 48 17.18 -3.10 7.68
N GLN A 49 17.20 -4.36 8.08
CA GLN A 49 16.30 -5.38 7.51
C GLN A 49 14.85 -5.11 7.93
N LEU A 50 14.63 -4.73 9.19
CA LEU A 50 13.32 -4.31 9.68
C LEU A 50 12.81 -3.09 8.90
N PHE A 51 13.66 -2.09 8.70
CA PHE A 51 13.30 -0.91 7.89
C PHE A 51 12.86 -1.30 6.47
N LEU A 52 13.62 -2.16 5.78
CA LEU A 52 13.28 -2.63 4.45
C LEU A 52 11.97 -3.44 4.43
N LEU A 53 11.71 -4.24 5.46
CA LEU A 53 10.48 -5.01 5.61
C LEU A 53 9.27 -4.08 5.75
N ILE A 54 9.36 -3.08 6.63
CA ILE A 54 8.30 -2.07 6.84
C ILE A 54 8.08 -1.24 5.57
N LEU A 55 9.14 -0.88 4.88
CA LEU A 55 9.06 -0.17 3.61
C LEU A 55 8.35 -1.00 2.54
N SER A 56 8.72 -2.28 2.40
CA SER A 56 8.06 -3.22 1.46
C SER A 56 6.57 -3.38 1.78
N SER A 57 6.22 -3.56 3.06
CA SER A 57 4.82 -3.67 3.48
C SER A 57 4.02 -2.40 3.18
N SER A 58 4.61 -1.23 3.43
CA SER A 58 3.98 0.06 3.15
C SER A 58 3.71 0.27 1.66
N ILE A 59 4.66 -0.12 0.80
CA ILE A 59 4.51 -0.07 -0.65
C ILE A 59 3.43 -1.05 -1.13
N ALA A 60 3.42 -2.28 -0.60
CA ALA A 60 2.40 -3.27 -0.92
C ALA A 60 1.00 -2.81 -0.55
N ILE A 61 0.82 -2.21 0.62
CA ILE A 61 -0.45 -1.64 1.08
C ILE A 61 -0.86 -0.45 0.20
N ALA A 62 0.07 0.45 -0.13
CA ALA A 62 -0.17 1.57 -1.03
C ALA A 62 -0.68 1.10 -2.40
N SER A 63 -0.03 0.07 -2.97
CA SER A 63 -0.45 -0.54 -4.24
C SER A 63 -1.84 -1.14 -4.13
N GLY A 64 -2.14 -1.79 -3.00
CA GLY A 64 -3.47 -2.35 -2.68
C GLY A 64 -4.57 -1.28 -2.67
N TYR A 65 -4.33 -0.11 -2.08
CA TYR A 65 -5.29 1.00 -2.14
C TYR A 65 -5.50 1.53 -3.56
N ILE A 66 -4.44 1.59 -4.37
CA ILE A 66 -4.53 2.07 -5.76
C ILE A 66 -5.38 1.11 -6.59
N ILE A 67 -5.12 -0.21 -6.53
CA ILE A 67 -5.88 -1.18 -7.32
C ILE A 67 -7.33 -1.27 -6.86
N ASN A 68 -7.59 -1.19 -5.56
CA ASN A 68 -8.95 -1.13 -5.03
C ASN A 68 -9.70 0.12 -5.54
N ASN A 69 -9.07 1.30 -5.47
CA ASN A 69 -9.66 2.54 -6.01
C ASN A 69 -9.87 2.48 -7.54
N PHE A 70 -9.01 1.77 -8.26
CA PHE A 70 -9.16 1.56 -9.70
C PHE A 70 -10.43 0.79 -10.05
N TYR A 71 -10.71 -0.31 -9.32
CA TYR A 71 -11.90 -1.14 -9.56
C TYR A 71 -13.19 -0.54 -8.97
N ASP A 72 -13.10 0.23 -7.87
CA ASP A 72 -14.25 0.86 -7.22
C ASP A 72 -14.69 2.18 -7.87
N TYR A 73 -14.01 2.61 -8.90
CA TYR A 73 -14.20 3.91 -9.52
C TYR A 73 -15.68 4.28 -9.80
N GLU A 74 -16.46 3.37 -10.35
CA GLU A 74 -17.87 3.61 -10.71
C GLU A 74 -18.77 3.61 -9.47
N LYS A 75 -18.52 2.72 -8.51
CA LYS A 75 -19.27 2.64 -7.26
C LYS A 75 -19.02 3.86 -6.35
N ASP A 76 -17.77 4.32 -6.29
CA ASP A 76 -17.40 5.50 -5.49
C ASP A 76 -17.97 6.81 -6.07
N LEU A 77 -18.33 6.86 -7.34
CA LEU A 77 -19.06 7.98 -7.94
C LEU A 77 -20.41 8.22 -7.28
N ILE A 78 -21.11 7.16 -6.97
CA ILE A 78 -22.45 7.18 -6.38
C ILE A 78 -22.34 7.38 -4.87
N ASN A 79 -21.47 6.59 -4.21
CA ASN A 79 -21.42 6.51 -2.76
C ASN A 79 -20.59 7.63 -2.10
N LYS A 80 -19.58 8.18 -2.80
CA LYS A 80 -18.62 9.17 -2.26
C LYS A 80 -18.29 10.25 -3.28
N PRO A 81 -19.24 11.09 -3.68
CA PRO A 81 -19.08 12.01 -4.81
C PRO A 81 -17.96 13.05 -4.60
N VAL A 82 -17.76 13.54 -3.38
CA VAL A 82 -16.73 14.54 -3.08
C VAL A 82 -15.33 13.94 -3.21
N LYS A 83 -15.10 12.78 -2.57
CA LYS A 83 -13.82 12.07 -2.65
C LYS A 83 -13.51 11.65 -4.08
N SER A 84 -14.50 11.14 -4.79
CA SER A 84 -14.38 10.71 -6.17
C SER A 84 -13.95 11.84 -7.11
N LYS A 85 -14.38 13.10 -6.87
CA LYS A 85 -13.90 14.27 -7.62
C LYS A 85 -12.39 14.48 -7.46
N ILE A 86 -11.87 14.33 -6.24
CA ILE A 86 -10.43 14.45 -5.97
C ILE A 86 -9.67 13.29 -6.63
N ASP A 87 -10.15 12.07 -6.45
CA ASP A 87 -9.50 10.86 -6.96
C ASP A 87 -9.47 10.80 -8.51
N ARG A 88 -10.35 11.55 -9.20
CA ARG A 88 -10.42 11.66 -10.66
C ARG A 88 -9.30 12.50 -11.29
N VAL A 89 -8.65 13.35 -10.55
CA VAL A 89 -7.55 14.18 -11.05
C VAL A 89 -6.43 13.33 -11.63
N VAL A 90 -6.25 12.12 -11.10
CA VAL A 90 -5.31 11.12 -11.64
C VAL A 90 -6.02 10.17 -12.60
N ARG A 91 -5.52 10.09 -13.82
CA ARG A 91 -6.07 9.23 -14.88
C ARG A 91 -6.02 7.76 -14.49
N LYS A 92 -7.01 6.95 -14.90
CA LYS A 92 -7.04 5.49 -14.67
C LYS A 92 -5.73 4.81 -15.11
N ARG A 93 -5.20 5.16 -16.27
CA ARG A 93 -3.93 4.60 -16.79
C ARG A 93 -2.74 4.90 -15.88
N THR A 94 -2.67 6.10 -15.32
CA THR A 94 -1.61 6.48 -14.36
C THR A 94 -1.70 5.66 -13.08
N LYS A 95 -2.90 5.41 -12.56
CA LYS A 95 -3.12 4.55 -11.39
C LYS A 95 -2.64 3.12 -11.64
N LEU A 96 -2.95 2.56 -12.80
CA LEU A 96 -2.51 1.22 -13.17
C LEU A 96 -0.97 1.13 -13.29
N ASN A 97 -0.35 2.11 -13.95
CA ASN A 97 1.11 2.16 -14.07
C ASN A 97 1.78 2.28 -12.69
N LEU A 98 1.24 3.14 -11.80
CA LEU A 98 1.72 3.26 -10.43
C LEU A 98 1.57 1.95 -9.65
N TYR A 99 0.44 1.27 -9.78
CA TYR A 99 0.22 -0.04 -9.17
C TYR A 99 1.31 -1.03 -9.58
N ILE A 100 1.56 -1.17 -10.88
CA ILE A 100 2.58 -2.09 -11.42
C ILE A 100 3.97 -1.68 -10.91
N SER A 101 4.32 -0.40 -11.00
CA SER A 101 5.63 0.10 -10.54
C SER A 101 5.87 -0.14 -9.05
N LEU A 102 4.86 0.11 -8.21
CA LEU A 102 4.95 -0.12 -6.77
C LEU A 102 5.11 -1.61 -6.44
N ASN A 103 4.42 -2.50 -7.16
CA ASN A 103 4.55 -3.94 -6.94
C ASN A 103 5.95 -4.44 -7.33
N ILE A 104 6.49 -3.99 -8.45
CA ILE A 104 7.87 -4.32 -8.85
C ILE A 104 8.84 -3.81 -7.79
N LEU A 105 8.67 -2.58 -7.32
CA LEU A 105 9.52 -1.99 -6.29
C LEU A 105 9.42 -2.75 -4.95
N CYS A 106 8.22 -3.16 -4.56
CA CYS A 106 7.99 -3.95 -3.35
C CYS A 106 8.74 -5.29 -3.40
N VAL A 107 8.61 -6.04 -4.49
CA VAL A 107 9.30 -7.32 -4.70
C VAL A 107 10.82 -7.12 -4.74
N PHE A 108 11.29 -6.06 -5.40
CA PHE A 108 12.71 -5.73 -5.46
C PHE A 108 13.30 -5.41 -4.08
N ILE A 109 12.62 -4.62 -3.26
CA ILE A 109 13.08 -4.29 -1.89
C ILE A 109 13.03 -5.54 -1.01
N SER A 110 11.97 -6.36 -1.09
CA SER A 110 11.85 -7.59 -0.31
C SER A 110 12.96 -8.61 -0.59
N TYR A 111 13.54 -8.59 -1.79
CA TYR A 111 14.66 -9.44 -2.15
C TYR A 111 15.89 -9.17 -1.26
N PHE A 112 16.13 -7.92 -0.86
CA PHE A 112 17.22 -7.57 0.06
C PHE A 112 16.96 -7.98 1.51
N VAL A 113 15.72 -8.29 1.86
CA VAL A 113 15.36 -8.80 3.19
C VAL A 113 15.55 -10.32 3.24
N SER A 114 14.81 -11.07 2.42
CA SER A 114 14.92 -12.52 2.32
C SER A 114 14.05 -13.08 1.19
N LEU A 115 14.37 -14.29 0.74
CA LEU A 115 13.55 -15.01 -0.22
C LEU A 115 12.13 -15.30 0.31
N ARG A 116 12.00 -15.51 1.62
CA ARG A 116 10.71 -15.70 2.30
C ARG A 116 9.85 -14.44 2.22
N ALA A 117 10.46 -13.27 2.38
CA ALA A 117 9.76 -11.99 2.23
C ALA A 117 9.27 -11.78 0.79
N VAL A 118 10.07 -12.14 -0.22
CA VAL A 118 9.66 -12.09 -1.63
C VAL A 118 8.42 -12.94 -1.89
N LEU A 119 8.43 -14.19 -1.42
CA LEU A 119 7.29 -15.10 -1.57
C LEU A 119 6.04 -14.55 -0.87
N PHE A 120 6.20 -14.08 0.36
CA PHE A 120 5.11 -13.50 1.15
C PHE A 120 4.46 -12.31 0.44
N PHE A 121 5.25 -11.32 0.02
CA PHE A 121 4.71 -10.13 -0.63
C PHE A 121 4.15 -10.43 -2.02
N SER A 122 4.71 -11.39 -2.76
CA SER A 122 4.17 -11.81 -4.05
C SER A 122 2.78 -12.43 -3.91
N ILE A 123 2.60 -13.31 -2.93
CA ILE A 123 1.29 -13.91 -2.59
C ILE A 123 0.32 -12.83 -2.12
N TYR A 124 0.76 -11.93 -1.24
CA TYR A 124 -0.05 -10.84 -0.72
C TYR A 124 -0.57 -9.91 -1.83
N ILE A 125 0.31 -9.48 -2.76
CA ILE A 125 -0.04 -8.65 -3.92
C ILE A 125 -1.07 -9.37 -4.81
N PHE A 126 -0.86 -10.66 -5.07
CA PHE A 126 -1.79 -11.48 -5.85
C PHE A 126 -3.17 -11.58 -5.18
N LEU A 127 -3.21 -11.82 -3.88
CA LEU A 127 -4.48 -11.93 -3.14
C LEU A 127 -5.26 -10.61 -3.12
N ILE A 128 -4.59 -9.47 -2.95
CA ILE A 128 -5.23 -8.16 -3.00
C ILE A 128 -5.78 -7.87 -4.40
N TRP A 129 -5.02 -8.19 -5.44
CA TRP A 129 -5.49 -8.04 -6.81
C TRP A 129 -6.71 -8.93 -7.08
N PHE A 130 -6.64 -10.20 -6.70
CA PHE A 130 -7.72 -11.18 -6.87
C PHE A 130 -8.99 -10.75 -6.12
N TYR A 131 -8.84 -10.27 -4.88
CA TYR A 131 -9.94 -9.72 -4.10
C TYR A 131 -10.58 -8.52 -4.81
N SER A 132 -9.79 -7.56 -5.24
CA SER A 132 -10.28 -6.34 -5.89
C SER A 132 -10.93 -6.62 -7.25
N HIS A 133 -10.39 -7.59 -8.01
CA HIS A 133 -10.88 -7.92 -9.36
C HIS A 133 -12.14 -8.80 -9.35
N LYS A 134 -12.15 -9.88 -8.57
CA LYS A 134 -13.16 -10.93 -8.66
C LYS A 134 -14.06 -11.04 -7.43
N LEU A 135 -13.50 -11.24 -6.26
CA LEU A 135 -14.28 -11.51 -5.04
C LEU A 135 -15.24 -10.36 -4.68
N LYS A 136 -14.81 -9.13 -4.86
CA LYS A 136 -15.63 -7.97 -4.55
C LYS A 136 -16.86 -7.83 -5.46
N ARG A 137 -16.81 -8.36 -6.68
CA ARG A 137 -17.98 -8.38 -7.59
C ARG A 137 -18.99 -9.44 -7.21
N THR A 138 -18.53 -10.58 -6.66
CA THR A 138 -19.41 -11.70 -6.30
C THR A 138 -19.99 -11.58 -4.90
N LEU A 139 -19.31 -10.88 -3.98
CA LEU A 139 -19.77 -10.72 -2.58
C LEU A 139 -20.65 -9.48 -2.36
N VAL A 140 -20.69 -8.55 -3.31
CA VAL A 140 -21.50 -7.32 -3.24
C VAL A 140 -22.51 -7.33 -4.39
N VAL A 141 -23.40 -8.32 -4.35
CA VAL A 141 -24.67 -8.31 -5.11
C VAL A 141 -25.79 -7.97 -4.16
#